data_6002ec76603ebddb6d7e2011d3d734a4
#
_entry.id   6002ec76603ebddb6d7e2011d3d734a4
#
_cell.length_a   1.000
_cell.length_b   1.000
_cell.length_c   1.000
_cell.angle_alpha   90.00
_cell.angle_beta   90.00
_cell.angle_gamma   90.00
#
_symmetry.space_group_name_H-M   'P 1'
#
loop_
_entity.id
_entity.type
_entity.pdbx_description
1 polymer ?
#
loop_
_entity_poly.entity_id
_entity_poly.type
_entity_poly.pdbx_seq_one_letter_code
_entity_poly.pdbx_strand_id
1 'polypeptide(L)'
;MKPEEIAAYIGAAAWLPQIATWLYHKFILPSIRIVPNQYAQVGFTSLGSIFNVQMAFSVENKDIIVDGIDIRIRHEDGESRTLRWAGLAETFSEITDAAGNKQVVSREQAPIAIKIGTISLLEKFVRFQEPRYHEADRPLFQALVAHFNYLKQTSPDNYVAEVLKSKELFS
;
A
#
# COMPACT_ATOMS: atom_id res chain seq x y z
N MET A 1 43.52 47.90 -10.57
CA MET A 1 42.09 47.60 -10.70
C MET A 1 41.30 48.89 -10.55
N LYS A 2 40.45 49.19 -11.47
CA LYS A 2 39.60 50.40 -11.38
C LYS A 2 38.47 50.11 -10.36
N PRO A 3 38.01 51.13 -9.64
CA PRO A 3 36.94 50.96 -8.63
C PRO A 3 35.64 50.33 -9.22
N GLU A 4 35.38 50.59 -10.48
CA GLU A 4 34.26 50.01 -11.23
C GLU A 4 34.38 48.49 -11.39
N GLU A 5 35.59 47.97 -11.62
CA GLU A 5 35.87 46.54 -11.73
C GLU A 5 35.65 45.83 -10.39
N ILE A 6 36.05 46.46 -9.28
CA ILE A 6 35.85 45.94 -7.93
C ILE A 6 34.38 45.87 -7.59
N ALA A 7 33.60 46.92 -7.92
CA ALA A 7 32.15 46.91 -7.72
C ALA A 7 31.44 45.80 -8.51
N ALA A 8 31.88 45.57 -9.76
CA ALA A 8 31.34 44.49 -10.58
C ALA A 8 31.63 43.09 -10.00
N TYR A 9 32.83 42.85 -9.47
CA TYR A 9 33.19 41.59 -8.81
C TYR A 9 32.42 41.36 -7.53
N ILE A 10 32.19 42.37 -6.72
CA ILE A 10 31.39 42.29 -5.48
C ILE A 10 29.93 41.98 -5.84
N GLY A 11 29.40 42.65 -6.88
CA GLY A 11 28.04 42.37 -7.38
C GLY A 11 27.88 40.96 -7.87
N ALA A 12 28.84 40.44 -8.65
CA ALA A 12 28.82 39.07 -9.14
C ALA A 12 28.95 38.05 -7.98
N ALA A 13 29.83 38.33 -7.00
CA ALA A 13 30.01 37.45 -5.84
C ALA A 13 28.75 37.37 -4.95
N ALA A 14 27.92 38.40 -4.91
CA ALA A 14 26.66 38.39 -4.16
C ALA A 14 25.65 37.36 -4.68
N TRP A 15 25.75 36.93 -5.94
CA TRP A 15 24.90 35.91 -6.54
C TRP A 15 25.37 34.48 -6.26
N LEU A 16 26.63 34.28 -5.86
CA LEU A 16 27.17 32.95 -5.63
C LEU A 16 26.38 32.12 -4.60
N PRO A 17 26.00 32.69 -3.43
CA PRO A 17 25.20 31.94 -2.46
C PRO A 17 23.83 31.50 -3.02
N GLN A 18 23.21 32.36 -3.83
CA GLN A 18 21.90 32.07 -4.42
C GLN A 18 22.01 30.96 -5.47
N ILE A 19 23.05 31.03 -6.32
CA ILE A 19 23.34 29.98 -7.31
C ILE A 19 23.68 28.66 -6.62
N ALA A 20 24.49 28.69 -5.57
CA ALA A 20 24.86 27.53 -4.79
C ALA A 20 23.62 26.88 -4.13
N THR A 21 22.74 27.69 -3.53
CA THR A 21 21.50 27.24 -2.93
C THR A 21 20.56 26.63 -3.98
N TRP A 22 20.43 27.27 -5.14
CA TRP A 22 19.62 26.77 -6.25
C TRP A 22 20.14 25.44 -6.76
N LEU A 23 21.46 25.31 -6.97
CA LEU A 23 22.09 24.06 -7.38
C LEU A 23 21.89 22.96 -6.32
N TYR A 24 22.09 23.30 -5.04
CA TYR A 24 21.86 22.36 -3.94
C TYR A 24 20.43 21.82 -3.97
N HIS A 25 19.41 22.69 -4.04
CA HIS A 25 18.04 22.27 -4.10
C HIS A 25 17.68 21.48 -5.39
N LYS A 26 18.38 21.75 -6.49
CA LYS A 26 18.16 21.03 -7.75
C LYS A 26 18.71 19.61 -7.68
N PHE A 27 19.87 19.43 -7.09
CA PHE A 27 20.59 18.15 -7.08
C PHE A 27 20.37 17.30 -5.82
N ILE A 28 19.85 17.88 -4.75
CA ILE A 28 19.54 17.11 -3.56
C ILE A 28 18.47 16.06 -3.89
N LEU A 29 18.76 14.81 -3.53
CA LEU A 29 17.82 13.71 -3.70
C LEU A 29 16.85 13.65 -2.50
N PRO A 30 15.58 13.31 -2.72
CA PRO A 30 14.67 13.04 -1.63
C PRO A 30 15.13 11.79 -0.87
N SER A 31 15.03 11.83 0.45
CA SER A 31 15.23 10.67 1.31
C SER A 31 13.90 10.25 1.88
N ILE A 32 13.53 8.98 1.68
CA ILE A 32 12.31 8.43 2.24
C ILE A 32 12.65 7.48 3.39
N ARG A 33 11.95 7.66 4.50
CA ARG A 33 11.98 6.76 5.65
C ARG A 33 10.62 6.12 5.80
N ILE A 34 10.59 4.79 5.79
CA ILE A 34 9.39 3.99 5.98
C ILE A 34 9.51 3.28 7.32
N VAL A 35 8.51 3.47 8.17
CA VAL A 35 8.44 2.81 9.47
C VAL A 35 7.19 1.94 9.48
N PRO A 36 7.32 0.61 9.28
CA PRO A 36 6.19 -0.30 9.39
C PRO A 36 5.78 -0.49 10.84
N ASN A 37 4.50 -0.73 11.07
CA ASN A 37 4.02 -1.18 12.38
C ASN A 37 4.59 -2.58 12.70
N GLN A 38 4.74 -2.88 13.97
CA GLN A 38 5.18 -4.20 14.44
C GLN A 38 4.16 -5.32 14.16
N TYR A 39 2.90 -4.95 13.96
CA TYR A 39 1.81 -5.89 13.71
C TYR A 39 1.32 -5.75 12.28
N ALA A 40 1.13 -6.89 11.64
CA ALA A 40 0.51 -7.00 10.34
C ALA A 40 -0.72 -7.91 10.43
N GLN A 41 -1.73 -7.61 9.65
CA GLN A 41 -2.92 -8.44 9.53
C GLN A 41 -2.79 -9.28 8.27
N VAL A 42 -2.87 -10.59 8.43
CA VAL A 42 -2.92 -11.54 7.31
C VAL A 42 -4.35 -12.03 7.18
N GLY A 43 -4.88 -11.97 5.97
CA GLY A 43 -6.21 -12.45 5.66
C GLY A 43 -6.25 -13.20 4.34
N PHE A 44 -7.28 -14.01 4.17
CA PHE A 44 -7.55 -14.71 2.92
C PHE A 44 -8.90 -14.22 2.38
N THR A 45 -8.91 -13.84 1.14
CA THR A 45 -10.12 -13.40 0.43
C THR A 45 -10.32 -14.25 -0.81
N SER A 46 -11.48 -14.11 -1.44
CA SER A 46 -11.72 -14.70 -2.77
C SER A 46 -10.73 -14.24 -3.83
N LEU A 47 -9.98 -13.20 -3.55
CA LEU A 47 -8.95 -12.62 -4.42
C LEU A 47 -7.53 -13.03 -3.98
N GLY A 48 -7.40 -13.94 -3.02
CA GLY A 48 -6.13 -14.44 -2.52
C GLY A 48 -5.74 -13.96 -1.14
N SER A 49 -4.51 -14.27 -0.76
CA SER A 49 -3.93 -13.80 0.47
C SER A 49 -3.70 -12.29 0.42
N ILE A 50 -4.14 -11.62 1.47
CA ILE A 50 -3.91 -10.21 1.68
C ILE A 50 -3.04 -10.00 2.91
N PHE A 51 -2.18 -9.00 2.84
CA PHE A 51 -1.31 -8.60 3.92
C PHE A 51 -1.47 -7.09 4.14
N ASN A 52 -2.04 -6.72 5.28
CA ASN A 52 -2.29 -5.34 5.64
C ASN A 52 -1.29 -4.89 6.69
N VAL A 53 -0.59 -3.80 6.41
CA VAL A 53 0.36 -3.19 7.33
C VAL A 53 0.08 -1.70 7.45
N GLN A 54 0.04 -1.22 8.68
CA GLN A 54 0.09 0.22 8.93
C GLN A 54 1.54 0.68 8.78
N MET A 55 1.76 1.70 7.97
CA MET A 55 3.08 2.27 7.71
C MET A 55 3.04 3.76 7.90
N ALA A 56 4.10 4.29 8.50
CA ALA A 56 4.36 5.72 8.56
C ALA A 56 5.46 6.06 7.53
N PHE A 57 5.19 7.08 6.73
CA PHE A 57 6.10 7.58 5.71
C PHE A 57 6.57 8.97 6.09
N SER A 58 7.86 9.18 6.08
CA SER A 58 8.49 10.48 6.26
C SER A 58 9.46 10.74 5.12
N VAL A 59 9.47 11.94 4.61
CA VAL A 59 10.32 12.34 3.50
C VAL A 59 11.10 13.58 3.89
N GLU A 60 12.38 13.59 3.54
CA GLU A 60 13.27 14.71 3.74
C GLU A 60 13.70 15.29 2.39
N ASN A 61 14.04 16.56 2.40
CA ASN A 61 14.60 17.34 1.30
C ASN A 61 13.60 17.76 0.22
N LYS A 62 12.80 16.88 -0.33
CA LYS A 62 11.81 17.19 -1.38
C LYS A 62 10.57 16.33 -1.23
N ASP A 63 9.42 16.90 -1.58
CA ASP A 63 8.19 16.14 -1.76
C ASP A 63 8.38 15.04 -2.81
N ILE A 64 7.80 13.88 -2.57
CA ILE A 64 7.83 12.76 -3.51
C ILE A 64 6.43 12.26 -3.82
N ILE A 65 6.33 11.60 -4.96
CA ILE A 65 5.17 10.80 -5.33
C ILE A 65 5.63 9.35 -5.33
N VAL A 66 4.96 8.52 -4.54
CA VAL A 66 5.15 7.08 -4.50
C VAL A 66 4.04 6.45 -5.34
N ASP A 67 4.40 5.81 -6.42
CA ASP A 67 3.52 5.16 -7.40
C ASP A 67 3.43 3.64 -7.23
N GLY A 68 4.30 3.07 -6.41
CA GLY A 68 4.30 1.65 -6.09
C GLY A 68 5.07 1.34 -4.83
N ILE A 69 4.61 0.31 -4.12
CA ILE A 69 5.26 -0.23 -2.93
C ILE A 69 5.24 -1.75 -3.08
N ASP A 70 6.40 -2.35 -3.04
CA ASP A 70 6.55 -3.80 -3.01
C ASP A 70 7.13 -4.21 -1.66
N ILE A 71 6.58 -5.27 -1.08
CA ILE A 71 7.17 -5.91 0.10
C ILE A 71 7.63 -7.31 -0.25
N ARG A 72 8.74 -7.69 0.33
CA ARG A 72 9.26 -9.05 0.22
C ARG A 72 9.19 -9.72 1.58
N ILE A 73 8.41 -10.79 1.63
CA ILE A 73 8.30 -11.65 2.81
C ILE A 73 9.20 -12.85 2.58
N ARG A 74 10.06 -13.12 3.54
CA ARG A 74 10.95 -14.29 3.52
C ARG A 74 10.51 -15.25 4.62
N HIS A 75 10.27 -16.49 4.23
CA HIS A 75 9.99 -17.57 5.14
C HIS A 75 11.29 -18.15 5.72
N GLU A 76 11.22 -18.85 6.84
CA GLU A 76 12.37 -19.43 7.53
C GLU A 76 13.13 -20.48 6.69
N ASP A 77 12.39 -21.20 5.82
CA ASP A 77 12.97 -22.16 4.86
C ASP A 77 13.74 -21.52 3.70
N GLY A 78 13.74 -20.18 3.62
CA GLY A 78 14.42 -19.41 2.59
C GLY A 78 13.57 -19.01 1.41
N GLU A 79 12.34 -19.52 1.29
CA GLU A 79 11.41 -19.03 0.27
C GLU A 79 11.10 -17.55 0.47
N SER A 80 11.03 -16.82 -0.63
CA SER A 80 10.65 -15.41 -0.60
C SER A 80 9.51 -15.13 -1.56
N ARG A 81 8.52 -14.38 -1.08
CA ARG A 81 7.38 -13.93 -1.87
C ARG A 81 7.34 -12.41 -1.91
N THR A 82 7.10 -11.88 -3.09
CA THR A 82 6.94 -10.44 -3.29
C THR A 82 5.45 -10.14 -3.44
N LEU A 83 4.95 -9.28 -2.56
CA LEU A 83 3.58 -8.79 -2.63
C LEU A 83 3.62 -7.34 -3.09
N ARG A 84 2.66 -6.98 -3.94
CA ARG A 84 2.50 -5.63 -4.46
C ARG A 84 1.41 -4.87 -3.74
N TRP A 85 1.58 -3.60 -3.68
CA TRP A 85 0.56 -2.68 -3.21
C TRP A 85 -0.73 -2.83 -4.01
N ALA A 86 -1.81 -3.25 -3.33
CA ALA A 86 -3.11 -3.50 -3.93
C ALA A 86 -4.16 -2.47 -3.53
N GLY A 87 -3.96 -1.76 -2.42
CA GLY A 87 -4.91 -0.75 -1.96
C GLY A 87 -4.45 -0.03 -0.71
N LEU A 88 -5.16 1.05 -0.41
CA LEU A 88 -5.07 1.77 0.84
C LEU A 88 -6.39 1.61 1.58
N ALA A 89 -6.33 1.25 2.85
CA ALA A 89 -7.50 1.29 3.71
C ALA A 89 -7.44 2.57 4.55
N GLU A 90 -8.45 3.40 4.43
CA GLU A 90 -8.65 4.56 5.29
C GLU A 90 -9.81 4.30 6.22
N THR A 91 -9.60 4.49 7.52
CA THR A 91 -10.70 4.50 8.49
C THR A 91 -11.53 5.76 8.25
N PHE A 92 -12.76 5.57 7.81
CA PHE A 92 -13.64 6.68 7.48
C PHE A 92 -14.45 7.14 8.68
N SER A 93 -14.95 6.20 9.48
CA SER A 93 -15.68 6.50 10.71
C SER A 93 -15.69 5.30 11.65
N GLU A 94 -15.90 5.58 12.93
CA GLU A 94 -16.26 4.57 13.92
C GLU A 94 -17.75 4.71 14.20
N ILE A 95 -18.51 3.64 14.00
CA ILE A 95 -19.93 3.58 14.34
C ILE A 95 -20.05 2.76 15.60
N THR A 96 -20.68 3.33 16.63
CA THR A 96 -21.02 2.59 17.85
C THR A 96 -22.47 2.14 17.74
N ASP A 97 -22.70 0.83 17.81
CA ASP A 97 -24.05 0.29 17.78
C ASP A 97 -24.80 0.58 19.11
N ALA A 98 -26.10 0.32 19.14
CA ALA A 98 -26.92 0.51 20.33
C ALA A 98 -26.50 -0.34 21.54
N ALA A 99 -25.70 -1.39 21.32
CA ALA A 99 -25.14 -2.27 22.34
C ALA A 99 -23.75 -1.82 22.83
N GLY A 100 -23.22 -0.69 22.29
CA GLY A 100 -21.92 -0.15 22.66
C GLY A 100 -20.73 -0.75 21.92
N ASN A 101 -20.95 -1.64 20.93
CA ASN A 101 -19.86 -2.22 20.14
C ASN A 101 -19.40 -1.20 19.10
N LYS A 102 -18.09 -1.02 19.02
CA LYS A 102 -17.48 -0.15 18.03
C LYS A 102 -17.23 -0.92 16.72
N GLN A 103 -17.82 -0.45 15.66
CA GLN A 103 -17.58 -0.95 14.33
C GLN A 103 -16.81 0.10 13.51
N VAL A 104 -15.64 -0.29 13.04
CA VAL A 104 -14.80 0.58 12.21
C VAL A 104 -15.23 0.44 10.75
N VAL A 105 -15.68 1.52 10.16
CA VAL A 105 -15.97 1.58 8.73
C VAL A 105 -14.73 2.05 8.00
N SER A 106 -14.13 1.17 7.23
CA SER A 106 -12.99 1.49 6.39
C SER A 106 -13.39 1.61 4.93
N ARG A 107 -12.88 2.61 4.25
CA ARG A 107 -12.97 2.75 2.80
C ARG A 107 -11.69 2.28 2.17
N GLU A 108 -11.81 1.40 1.20
CA GLU A 108 -10.69 0.97 0.38
C GLU A 108 -10.54 1.89 -0.84
N GLN A 109 -9.33 2.37 -1.06
CA GLN A 109 -8.98 3.17 -2.21
C GLN A 109 -8.01 2.39 -3.09
N ALA A 110 -8.25 2.43 -4.41
CA ALA A 110 -7.31 1.87 -5.38
C ALA A 110 -5.93 2.56 -5.27
N PRO A 111 -4.83 1.81 -5.42
CA PRO A 111 -3.50 2.37 -5.37
C PRO A 111 -3.21 3.12 -6.67
N ILE A 112 -3.24 4.43 -6.63
CA ILE A 112 -2.86 5.25 -7.79
C ILE A 112 -1.48 5.85 -7.55
N ALA A 113 -1.38 6.68 -6.51
CA ALA A 113 -0.15 7.31 -6.07
C ALA A 113 -0.36 7.97 -4.71
N ILE A 114 0.70 8.07 -3.92
CA ILE A 114 0.71 8.79 -2.65
C ILE A 114 1.68 9.95 -2.78
N LYS A 115 1.20 11.17 -2.57
CA LYS A 115 2.07 12.33 -2.41
C LYS A 115 2.47 12.44 -0.94
N ILE A 116 3.78 12.49 -0.68
CA ILE A 116 4.33 12.64 0.67
C ILE A 116 5.11 13.95 0.69
N GLY A 117 4.70 14.85 1.57
CA GLY A 117 5.36 16.13 1.78
C GLY A 117 6.43 16.04 2.87
N THR A 118 7.40 16.95 2.78
CA THR A 118 8.56 17.01 3.71
C THR A 118 8.18 17.43 5.14
N ILE A 119 6.99 18.00 5.33
CA ILE A 119 6.58 18.57 6.63
C ILE A 119 5.66 17.60 7.41
N SER A 120 5.11 16.57 6.75
CA SER A 120 4.09 15.71 7.33
C SER A 120 4.54 14.26 7.44
N LEU A 121 4.30 13.67 8.61
CA LEU A 121 4.31 12.23 8.75
C LEU A 121 2.98 11.70 8.20
N LEU A 122 3.04 10.82 7.20
CA LEU A 122 1.87 10.23 6.59
C LEU A 122 1.70 8.80 7.08
N GLU A 123 0.63 8.53 7.82
CA GLU A 123 0.28 7.18 8.24
C GLU A 123 -0.81 6.61 7.35
N LYS A 124 -0.59 5.42 6.82
CA LYS A 124 -1.54 4.71 5.97
C LYS A 124 -1.58 3.22 6.29
N PHE A 125 -2.78 2.65 6.21
CA PHE A 125 -2.95 1.22 6.12
C PHE A 125 -2.77 0.79 4.67
N VAL A 126 -1.70 0.06 4.41
CA VAL A 126 -1.35 -0.40 3.07
C VAL A 126 -1.70 -1.87 2.95
N ARG A 127 -2.51 -2.19 1.95
CA ARG A 127 -2.85 -3.56 1.59
C ARG A 127 -1.93 -4.04 0.49
N PHE A 128 -1.35 -5.21 0.72
CA PHE A 128 -0.52 -5.91 -0.25
C PHE A 128 -1.19 -7.21 -0.67
N GLN A 129 -0.96 -7.59 -1.92
CA GLN A 129 -1.49 -8.82 -2.49
C GLN A 129 -0.43 -9.47 -3.39
N GLU A 130 -0.45 -10.80 -3.46
CA GLU A 130 0.43 -11.53 -4.37
C GLU A 130 -0.18 -11.53 -5.78
N PRO A 131 0.47 -10.91 -6.78
CA PRO A 131 -0.10 -10.83 -8.13
C PRO A 131 -0.25 -12.21 -8.79
N ARG A 132 0.63 -13.16 -8.47
CA ARG A 132 0.59 -14.51 -9.03
C ARG A 132 -0.54 -15.38 -8.53
N TYR A 133 -1.09 -15.07 -7.35
CA TYR A 133 -2.21 -15.81 -6.79
C TYR A 133 -3.43 -15.75 -7.70
N HIS A 134 -3.69 -14.58 -8.28
CA HIS A 134 -4.79 -14.39 -9.23
C HIS A 134 -4.67 -15.23 -10.51
N GLU A 135 -3.45 -15.44 -10.99
CA GLU A 135 -3.23 -16.20 -12.22
C GLU A 135 -3.37 -17.71 -11.98
N ALA A 136 -2.88 -18.19 -10.83
CA ALA A 136 -2.90 -19.63 -10.49
C ALA A 136 -4.26 -20.10 -9.98
N ASP A 137 -4.92 -19.33 -9.12
CA ASP A 137 -6.13 -19.78 -8.43
C ASP A 137 -7.43 -19.28 -9.07
N ARG A 138 -7.37 -18.31 -9.97
CA ARG A 138 -8.56 -17.82 -10.69
C ARG A 138 -9.36 -18.93 -11.38
N PRO A 139 -8.76 -19.88 -12.14
CA PRO A 139 -9.49 -20.96 -12.75
C PRO A 139 -10.12 -21.90 -11.72
N LEU A 140 -9.44 -22.18 -10.60
CA LEU A 140 -9.98 -23.02 -9.52
C LEU A 140 -11.17 -22.33 -8.84
N PHE A 141 -11.05 -21.04 -8.56
CA PHE A 141 -12.13 -20.25 -7.99
C PHE A 141 -13.33 -20.16 -8.93
N GLN A 142 -13.11 -19.96 -10.23
CA GLN A 142 -14.18 -19.95 -11.22
C GLN A 142 -14.89 -21.30 -11.32
N ALA A 143 -14.14 -22.42 -11.29
CA ALA A 143 -14.69 -23.75 -11.27
C ALA A 143 -15.54 -24.01 -10.02
N LEU A 144 -15.06 -23.54 -8.86
CA LEU A 144 -15.78 -23.64 -7.59
C LEU A 144 -17.09 -22.85 -7.62
N VAL A 145 -17.05 -21.61 -8.09
CA VAL A 145 -18.26 -20.77 -8.24
C VAL A 145 -19.25 -21.39 -9.22
N ALA A 146 -18.77 -21.91 -10.34
CA ALA A 146 -19.62 -22.62 -11.32
C ALA A 146 -20.28 -23.85 -10.70
N HIS A 147 -19.53 -24.62 -9.92
CA HIS A 147 -20.05 -25.79 -9.20
C HIS A 147 -21.13 -25.40 -8.18
N PHE A 148 -20.91 -24.36 -7.39
CA PHE A 148 -21.92 -23.88 -6.45
C PHE A 148 -23.18 -23.35 -7.13
N ASN A 149 -23.04 -22.65 -8.25
CA ASN A 149 -24.19 -22.21 -9.03
C ASN A 149 -24.98 -23.39 -9.59
N TYR A 150 -24.30 -24.44 -10.05
CA TYR A 150 -24.95 -25.69 -10.49
C TYR A 150 -25.70 -26.35 -9.36
N LEU A 151 -25.09 -26.53 -8.19
CA LEU A 151 -25.74 -27.10 -7.01
C LEU A 151 -26.98 -26.32 -6.56
N LYS A 152 -26.89 -25.00 -6.60
CA LYS A 152 -28.00 -24.10 -6.27
C LYS A 152 -29.19 -24.27 -7.22
N GLN A 153 -28.93 -24.56 -8.50
CA GLN A 153 -29.97 -24.78 -9.51
C GLN A 153 -30.57 -26.18 -9.45
N THR A 154 -29.74 -27.22 -9.18
CA THR A 154 -30.16 -28.62 -9.25
C THR A 154 -30.68 -29.15 -7.93
N SER A 155 -30.24 -28.62 -6.81
CA SER A 155 -30.60 -29.12 -5.47
C SER A 155 -30.78 -27.96 -4.47
N PRO A 156 -31.77 -27.09 -4.68
CA PRO A 156 -31.95 -25.90 -3.86
C PRO A 156 -32.18 -26.21 -2.36
N ASP A 157 -32.89 -27.29 -2.06
CA ASP A 157 -33.23 -27.69 -0.69
C ASP A 157 -32.02 -28.28 0.07
N ASN A 158 -31.06 -28.86 -0.64
CA ASN A 158 -29.88 -29.51 -0.07
C ASN A 158 -28.59 -28.66 -0.26
N TYR A 159 -28.71 -27.52 -0.90
CA TYR A 159 -27.56 -26.67 -1.25
C TYR A 159 -26.63 -26.39 -0.06
N VAL A 160 -27.19 -26.04 1.10
CA VAL A 160 -26.40 -25.71 2.29
C VAL A 160 -25.65 -26.93 2.81
N ALA A 161 -26.30 -28.11 2.82
CA ALA A 161 -25.69 -29.37 3.25
C ALA A 161 -24.55 -29.81 2.30
N GLU A 162 -24.74 -29.67 1.01
CA GLU A 162 -23.73 -29.98 -0.02
C GLU A 162 -22.53 -29.01 0.05
N VAL A 163 -22.76 -27.72 0.29
CA VAL A 163 -21.69 -26.75 0.49
C VAL A 163 -20.88 -27.06 1.74
N LEU A 164 -21.51 -27.40 2.85
CA LEU A 164 -20.82 -27.79 4.08
C LEU A 164 -19.99 -29.06 3.88
N LYS A 165 -20.53 -30.06 3.16
CA LYS A 165 -19.83 -31.29 2.84
C LYS A 165 -18.61 -31.06 1.93
N SER A 166 -18.73 -30.17 0.96
CA SER A 166 -17.58 -29.79 0.12
C SER A 166 -16.49 -29.04 0.91
N LYS A 167 -16.84 -28.28 1.94
CA LYS A 167 -15.88 -27.57 2.79
C LYS A 167 -15.00 -28.53 3.60
N GLU A 168 -15.53 -29.68 4.02
CA GLU A 168 -14.77 -30.71 4.71
C GLU A 168 -13.76 -31.45 3.80
N LEU A 169 -13.97 -31.40 2.48
CA LEU A 169 -13.04 -32.00 1.51
C LEU A 169 -11.84 -31.11 1.18
N PHE A 170 -11.88 -29.83 1.58
CA PHE A 170 -10.82 -28.85 1.33
C PHE A 170 -10.11 -28.37 2.61
N SER A 171 -10.44 -28.93 3.77
CA SER A 171 -9.76 -28.73 5.04
C SER A 171 -8.73 -29.84 5.31
#